data_4dae666cc14dba3b0c01dd1ec600fb11
#
_entry.id   4dae666cc14dba3b0c01dd1ec600fb11
#
_cell.length_a   1.000
_cell.length_b   1.000
_cell.length_c   1.000
_cell.angle_alpha   90.00
_cell.angle_beta   90.00
_cell.angle_gamma   90.00
#
_symmetry.space_group_name_H-M   'P 1'
#
loop_
_entity.id
_entity.type
_entity.pdbx_description
1 polymer ?
#
loop_
_entity_poly.entity_id
_entity_poly.type
_entity_poly.pdbx_seq_one_letter_code
_entity_poly.pdbx_strand_id
1 'polypeptide(L)' 'MSNDTIDEGHYIEFIDRLHVVSCMIDEHLLGHPLTTVEKKARKRISKALDLIQDTYQEIGSKMTL' A
#
# COMPACT_ATOMS: atom_id res chain seq x y z
N MET A 1 13.86 2.69 21.96
CA MET A 1 14.66 2.55 20.79
C MET A 1 14.68 3.81 19.96
N SER A 2 15.82 4.16 19.53
CA SER A 2 15.98 5.40 18.79
C SER A 2 15.73 5.19 17.29
N ASN A 3 15.09 6.17 16.66
CA ASN A 3 14.81 6.12 15.22
C ASN A 3 15.56 7.19 14.47
N ASP A 4 16.62 7.70 15.09
CA ASP A 4 17.37 8.76 14.47
C ASP A 4 18.25 8.28 13.33
N THR A 5 18.31 6.98 13.10
CA THR A 5 19.13 6.42 12.03
C THR A 5 18.30 5.87 10.89
N ILE A 6 17.30 6.62 10.46
CA ILE A 6 16.54 6.24 9.29
C ILE A 6 17.44 6.43 8.06
N ASP A 7 17.56 5.41 7.26
CA ASP A 7 18.41 5.45 6.09
C ASP A 7 17.68 4.90 4.85
N GLU A 8 18.40 4.77 3.75
CA GLU A 8 17.84 4.29 2.50
C GLU A 8 17.24 2.89 2.62
N GLY A 9 17.85 2.05 3.45
CA GLY A 9 17.33 0.70 3.65
C GLY A 9 15.94 0.70 4.22
N HIS A 10 15.64 1.65 5.09
CA HIS A 10 14.30 1.77 5.64
C HIS A 10 13.29 2.17 4.58
N TYR A 11 13.68 3.05 3.65
CA TYR A 11 12.80 3.45 2.55
C TYR A 11 12.52 2.27 1.63
N ILE A 12 13.54 1.52 1.29
CA ILE A 12 13.40 0.35 0.42
C ILE A 12 12.47 -0.67 1.07
N GLU A 13 12.69 -0.94 2.35
CA GLU A 13 11.88 -1.90 3.09
C GLU A 13 10.42 -1.46 3.14
N PHE A 14 10.18 -0.18 3.40
CA PHE A 14 8.83 0.33 3.50
C PHE A 14 8.09 0.22 2.16
N ILE A 15 8.78 0.58 1.07
CA ILE A 15 8.21 0.48 -0.27
C ILE A 15 7.88 -0.96 -0.62
N ASP A 16 8.77 -1.88 -0.27
CA ASP A 16 8.54 -3.29 -0.53
C ASP A 16 7.30 -3.78 0.21
N ARG A 17 7.13 -3.36 1.46
CA ARG A 17 5.97 -3.73 2.25
C ARG A 17 4.69 -3.11 1.72
N LEU A 18 4.76 -1.87 1.24
CA LEU A 18 3.60 -1.24 0.60
C LEU A 18 3.17 -2.03 -0.62
N HIS A 19 4.13 -2.51 -1.39
CA HIS A 19 3.83 -3.31 -2.57
C HIS A 19 3.15 -4.63 -2.17
N VAL A 20 3.68 -5.32 -1.18
CA VAL A 20 3.11 -6.58 -0.72
C VAL A 20 1.68 -6.36 -0.21
N VAL A 21 1.48 -5.32 0.59
CA VAL A 21 0.15 -5.03 1.14
C VAL A 21 -0.82 -4.68 0.01
N SER A 22 -0.36 -3.91 -0.98
CA SER A 22 -1.20 -3.56 -2.12
C SER A 22 -1.66 -4.80 -2.87
N CYS A 23 -0.75 -5.74 -3.09
CA CYS A 23 -1.10 -6.99 -3.75
C CYS A 23 -2.10 -7.80 -2.95
N MET A 24 -1.93 -7.83 -1.63
CA MET A 24 -2.86 -8.56 -0.77
C MET A 24 -4.25 -7.94 -0.78
N ILE A 25 -4.33 -6.62 -0.77
CA ILE A 25 -5.64 -5.95 -0.85
C ILE A 25 -6.32 -6.28 -2.18
N ASP A 26 -5.57 -6.23 -3.26
CA ASP A 26 -6.12 -6.49 -4.57
C ASP A 26 -6.59 -7.94 -4.69
N GLU A 27 -5.77 -8.89 -4.26
CA GLU A 27 -6.07 -10.31 -4.43
C GLU A 27 -7.05 -10.83 -3.40
N HIS A 28 -6.91 -10.44 -2.13
CA HIS A 28 -7.68 -11.04 -1.06
C HIS A 28 -8.95 -10.27 -0.71
N LEU A 29 -9.00 -8.99 -0.97
CA LEU A 29 -10.16 -8.18 -0.65
C LEU A 29 -10.94 -7.80 -1.89
N LEU A 30 -10.32 -7.15 -2.86
CA LEU A 30 -11.02 -6.76 -4.07
C LEU A 30 -11.36 -7.95 -4.96
N GLY A 31 -10.57 -9.00 -4.88
CA GLY A 31 -10.86 -10.23 -5.59
C GLY A 31 -11.81 -11.15 -4.86
N HIS A 32 -12.26 -10.76 -3.66
CA HIS A 32 -13.16 -11.60 -2.89
C HIS A 32 -14.57 -11.56 -3.46
N PRO A 33 -15.27 -12.71 -3.52
CA PRO A 33 -16.63 -12.74 -4.08
C PRO A 33 -17.61 -11.78 -3.42
N LEU A 34 -17.41 -11.48 -2.14
CA LEU A 34 -18.33 -10.59 -1.44
C LEU A 34 -18.38 -9.20 -2.05
N THR A 35 -17.28 -8.75 -2.67
CA THR A 35 -17.27 -7.42 -3.29
C THR A 35 -18.17 -7.31 -4.51
N THR A 36 -18.65 -8.42 -5.04
CA THR A 36 -19.60 -8.37 -6.15
C THR A 36 -21.00 -7.95 -5.69
N VAL A 37 -21.30 -8.12 -4.41
CA VAL A 37 -22.59 -7.74 -3.85
C VAL A 37 -22.48 -6.57 -2.88
N GLU A 38 -21.40 -6.50 -2.10
CA GLU A 38 -21.17 -5.41 -1.15
C GLU A 38 -20.43 -4.27 -1.84
N LYS A 39 -21.16 -3.50 -2.63
CA LYS A 39 -20.53 -2.48 -3.47
C LYS A 39 -19.93 -1.32 -2.70
N LYS A 40 -20.52 -0.99 -1.56
CA LYS A 40 -19.99 0.06 -0.72
C LYS A 40 -18.64 -0.37 -0.11
N ALA A 41 -18.56 -1.62 0.33
CA ALA A 41 -17.31 -2.17 0.87
C ALA A 41 -16.24 -2.16 -0.22
N ARG A 42 -16.59 -2.56 -1.43
CA ARG A 42 -15.66 -2.56 -2.55
C ARG A 42 -15.11 -1.16 -2.80
N LYS A 43 -15.99 -0.16 -2.80
CA LYS A 43 -15.57 1.23 -3.02
C LYS A 43 -14.59 1.70 -1.97
N ARG A 44 -14.88 1.37 -0.71
CA ARG A 44 -14.02 1.79 0.40
C ARG A 44 -12.65 1.14 0.33
N ILE A 45 -12.60 -0.14 0.01
CA ILE A 45 -11.34 -0.86 -0.10
C ILE A 45 -10.55 -0.35 -1.29
N SER A 46 -11.22 -0.10 -2.41
CA SER A 46 -10.56 0.43 -3.59
C SER A 46 -9.93 1.79 -3.30
N LYS A 47 -10.64 2.64 -2.56
CA LYS A 47 -10.10 3.95 -2.18
C LYS A 47 -8.90 3.81 -1.25
N ALA A 48 -8.96 2.87 -0.32
CA ALA A 48 -7.83 2.62 0.57
C ALA A 48 -6.61 2.16 -0.22
N LEU A 49 -6.82 1.32 -1.22
CA LEU A 49 -5.72 0.87 -2.08
C LEU A 49 -5.12 2.04 -2.84
N ASP A 50 -5.96 2.94 -3.36
CA ASP A 50 -5.48 4.13 -4.05
C ASP A 50 -4.58 4.97 -3.15
N LEU A 51 -4.98 5.15 -1.89
CA LEU A 51 -4.19 5.92 -0.94
C LEU A 51 -2.85 5.26 -0.64
N ILE A 52 -2.84 3.95 -0.55
CA ILE A 52 -1.61 3.19 -0.34
C ILE A 52 -0.69 3.34 -1.55
N GLN A 53 -1.25 3.26 -2.75
CA GLN A 53 -0.46 3.42 -3.97
C GLN A 53 0.07 4.83 -4.12
N ASP A 54 -0.70 5.84 -3.71
CA ASP A 54 -0.22 7.21 -3.69
C ASP A 54 0.96 7.35 -2.74
N THR A 55 0.89 6.71 -1.59
CA THR A 55 1.98 6.72 -0.63
C THR A 55 3.22 6.04 -1.20
N TYR A 56 3.03 4.95 -1.92
CA TYR A 56 4.11 4.26 -2.60
C TYR A 56 4.83 5.20 -3.55
N GLN A 57 4.07 5.96 -4.35
CA GLN A 57 4.63 6.91 -5.29
C GLN A 57 5.37 8.03 -4.56
N GLU A 58 4.77 8.55 -3.50
CA GLU A 58 5.36 9.64 -2.75
C GLU A 58 6.69 9.25 -2.13
N ILE A 59 6.71 8.11 -1.44
CA ILE A 59 7.93 7.65 -0.79
C ILE A 59 8.99 7.30 -1.83
N GLY A 60 8.57 6.68 -2.94
CA GLY A 60 9.49 6.35 -4.02
C GLY A 60 10.16 7.58 -4.61
N SER A 61 9.41 8.68 -4.72
CA SER A 61 9.97 9.91 -5.29
C SER A 61 11.01 10.56 -4.38
N LYS A 62 10.97 10.24 -3.09
CA LYS A 62 11.93 10.77 -2.13
C LYS A 62 13.24 9.99 -2.14
N MET A 63 13.24 8.85 -2.76
CA MET A 63 14.44 8.04 -2.91
C MET A 63 15.15 8.46 -4.19
N THR A 64 15.77 9.60 -4.15
CA THR A 64 16.51 10.08 -5.33
C THR A 64 17.78 9.28 -5.45
N LEU A 65 17.82 8.40 -6.37
CA LEU A 65 19.01 7.62 -6.61
C LEU A 65 19.73 8.10 -7.83
#